data_abdcbf95b7fe43c68f98ec793f3e0a2c
#
_entry.id   abdcbf95b7fe43c68f98ec793f3e0a2c
#
_cell.length_a   1.000
_cell.length_b   1.000
_cell.length_c   1.000
_cell.angle_alpha   90.00
_cell.angle_beta   90.00
_cell.angle_gamma   90.00
#
_symmetry.space_group_name_H-M   'P 1'
#
loop_
_entity.id
_entity.type
_entity.pdbx_description
1 polymer ?
#
loop_
_entity_poly.entity_id
_entity_poly.type
_entity_poly.pdbx_seq_one_letter_code
_entity_poly.pdbx_strand_id
1 'polypeptide(L)'
;MSLAQQGIRGVGARVVALLAFAAFINYVDRGNLATAGPLLRDQLGLSNTQLGLLLSSFFWSYTPGQLPAGWLAERLDPRRVLAAGLAVWGTATALTGLARGFVVLLALRLLLGLGESVMYPTSFKILAVEASEGQRGRANGFLASGQLLGPAVGTLVGGLLMAWLGWRVVFILLGVASLLWLWPWLATPSARIPERSTLLAAGLADAPSTTMILRRRELWASCLGQFCGTYTIYLVLSWLPVYLINTHGFSMAQMAPIGAGVYALSAGTSVVTGWASDRWLLAGAGTNRVRKSALIAGLAVATACLIACARTSSVGALLALAGCGVGIGLWTPALFATAQTLAGPHAAGRWMGIQNCLGNFAGIVAPVVTGIVVDRTGAFSGGFLIAAALALIGMVAYGLIVGRIEPIDWRASAASPLLPALPPQG
;
A
#
# COMPACT_ATOMS: atom_id res chain seq x y z
N MET A 1 -19.00 6.74 -36.23
CA MET A 1 -18.93 6.67 -34.74
C MET A 1 -20.18 7.33 -34.20
N SER A 2 -21.06 6.58 -33.54
CA SER A 2 -22.37 7.09 -33.07
C SER A 2 -22.17 8.00 -31.84
N LEU A 3 -23.08 8.98 -31.68
CA LEU A 3 -23.16 9.88 -30.52
C LEU A 3 -23.18 9.11 -29.17
N ALA A 4 -23.69 7.88 -29.16
CA ALA A 4 -23.68 6.97 -28.00
C ALA A 4 -22.25 6.55 -27.59
N GLN A 5 -21.32 6.38 -28.54
CA GLN A 5 -19.92 6.04 -28.26
C GLN A 5 -19.11 7.22 -27.69
N GLN A 6 -19.49 8.46 -28.03
CA GLN A 6 -18.87 9.66 -27.46
C GLN A 6 -19.32 9.91 -26.01
N GLY A 7 -20.58 9.66 -25.70
CA GLY A 7 -21.14 9.77 -24.34
C GLY A 7 -20.51 8.76 -23.35
N ILE A 8 -20.28 7.52 -23.79
CA ILE A 8 -19.64 6.47 -22.97
C ILE A 8 -18.16 6.83 -22.64
N ARG A 9 -17.44 7.47 -23.59
CA ARG A 9 -16.04 7.91 -23.34
C ARG A 9 -15.94 9.01 -22.28
N GLY A 10 -16.89 9.92 -22.20
CA GLY A 10 -16.90 11.01 -21.22
C GLY A 10 -17.22 10.53 -19.81
N VAL A 11 -18.14 9.61 -19.65
CA VAL A 11 -18.56 9.05 -18.36
C VAL A 11 -17.43 8.20 -17.76
N GLY A 12 -16.81 7.32 -18.54
CA GLY A 12 -15.71 6.49 -18.07
C GLY A 12 -14.50 7.31 -17.60
N ALA A 13 -14.12 8.37 -18.31
CA ALA A 13 -13.01 9.27 -17.91
C ALA A 13 -13.30 9.97 -16.57
N ARG A 14 -14.55 10.43 -16.36
CA ARG A 14 -14.96 11.06 -15.10
C ARG A 14 -14.91 10.07 -13.92
N VAL A 15 -15.36 8.84 -14.13
CA VAL A 15 -15.28 7.79 -13.10
C VAL A 15 -13.85 7.49 -12.74
N VAL A 16 -12.95 7.32 -13.72
CA VAL A 16 -11.52 7.08 -13.50
C VAL A 16 -10.88 8.24 -12.72
N ALA A 17 -11.18 9.49 -13.08
CA ALA A 17 -10.67 10.66 -12.36
C ALA A 17 -11.16 10.72 -10.91
N LEU A 18 -12.44 10.43 -10.68
CA LEU A 18 -13.00 10.39 -9.33
C LEU A 18 -12.39 9.27 -8.49
N LEU A 19 -12.18 8.09 -9.05
CA LEU A 19 -11.51 6.98 -8.35
C LEU A 19 -10.04 7.31 -8.04
N ALA A 20 -9.31 7.92 -8.98
CA ALA A 20 -7.93 8.36 -8.74
C ALA A 20 -7.86 9.42 -7.62
N PHE A 21 -8.83 10.35 -7.59
CA PHE A 21 -8.92 11.35 -6.55
C PHE A 21 -9.32 10.74 -5.20
N ALA A 22 -10.23 9.75 -5.18
CA ALA A 22 -10.53 9.00 -3.95
C ALA A 22 -9.30 8.24 -3.42
N ALA A 23 -8.50 7.60 -4.30
CA ALA A 23 -7.24 6.99 -3.92
C ALA A 23 -6.23 8.01 -3.36
N PHE A 24 -6.16 9.19 -3.96
CA PHE A 24 -5.33 10.29 -3.47
C PHE A 24 -5.74 10.70 -2.05
N ILE A 25 -7.03 10.98 -1.80
CA ILE A 25 -7.55 11.33 -0.47
C ILE A 25 -7.22 10.22 0.54
N ASN A 26 -7.48 8.96 0.19
CA ASN A 26 -7.21 7.81 1.02
C ASN A 26 -5.75 7.76 1.52
N TYR A 27 -4.80 8.04 0.63
CA TYR A 27 -3.37 8.05 0.98
C TYR A 27 -2.90 9.34 1.67
N VAL A 28 -3.57 10.47 1.44
CA VAL A 28 -3.40 11.68 2.25
C VAL A 28 -3.78 11.40 3.71
N ASP A 29 -4.92 10.77 3.95
CA ASP A 29 -5.42 10.45 5.30
C ASP A 29 -4.48 9.50 6.05
N ARG A 30 -3.90 8.52 5.37
CA ARG A 30 -2.92 7.58 5.97
C ARG A 30 -1.66 8.27 6.46
N GLY A 31 -1.13 9.22 5.68
CA GLY A 31 0.08 9.97 6.03
C GLY A 31 -0.13 10.98 7.17
N ASN A 32 -1.32 11.56 7.25
CA ASN A 32 -1.57 12.68 8.16
C ASN A 32 -1.50 12.33 9.65
N LEU A 33 -1.87 11.12 10.07
CA LEU A 33 -1.74 10.75 11.47
C LEU A 33 -0.27 10.65 11.89
N ALA A 34 0.59 10.09 11.03
CA ALA A 34 2.03 10.03 11.28
C ALA A 34 2.63 11.45 11.32
N THR A 35 2.20 12.33 10.40
CA THR A 35 2.59 13.75 10.37
C THR A 35 2.16 14.47 11.64
N ALA A 36 0.95 14.20 12.17
CA ALA A 36 0.45 14.72 13.43
C ALA A 36 1.09 14.07 14.67
N GLY A 37 1.81 12.97 14.50
CA GLY A 37 2.36 12.13 15.58
C GLY A 37 3.05 12.90 16.70
N PRO A 38 4.01 13.81 16.40
CA PRO A 38 4.66 14.65 17.42
C PRO A 38 3.68 15.49 18.22
N LEU A 39 2.74 16.17 17.54
CA LEU A 39 1.72 17.02 18.17
C LEU A 39 0.75 16.21 19.03
N LEU A 40 0.34 15.04 18.55
CA LEU A 40 -0.53 14.11 19.29
C LEU A 40 0.15 13.62 20.56
N ARG A 41 1.42 13.20 20.44
CA ARG A 41 2.20 12.72 21.56
C ARG A 41 2.31 13.78 22.66
N ASP A 42 2.70 15.00 22.29
CA ASP A 42 2.95 16.07 23.24
C ASP A 42 1.66 16.61 23.88
N GLN A 43 0.58 16.77 23.08
CA GLN A 43 -0.69 17.29 23.60
C GLN A 43 -1.52 16.29 24.42
N LEU A 44 -1.39 15.00 24.13
CA LEU A 44 -2.14 13.93 24.79
C LEU A 44 -1.30 13.10 25.77
N GLY A 45 -0.02 13.43 25.94
CA GLY A 45 0.89 12.74 26.85
C GLY A 45 1.12 11.27 26.48
N LEU A 46 1.14 10.94 25.16
CA LEU A 46 1.27 9.57 24.70
C LEU A 46 2.73 9.08 24.77
N SER A 47 2.93 7.84 25.21
CA SER A 47 4.20 7.14 25.02
C SER A 47 4.42 6.83 23.53
N ASN A 48 5.68 6.54 23.13
CA ASN A 48 5.97 6.13 21.76
C ASN A 48 5.31 4.79 21.43
N THR A 49 5.17 3.88 22.42
CA THR A 49 4.42 2.63 22.26
C THR A 49 2.94 2.90 21.97
N GLN A 50 2.30 3.81 22.72
CA GLN A 50 0.92 4.21 22.47
C GLN A 50 0.75 4.86 21.10
N LEU A 51 1.68 5.73 20.69
CA LEU A 51 1.68 6.30 19.34
C LEU A 51 1.84 5.21 18.28
N GLY A 52 2.75 4.26 18.48
CA GLY A 52 2.94 3.11 17.58
C GLY A 52 1.68 2.24 17.45
N LEU A 53 0.99 1.97 18.57
CA LEU A 53 -0.30 1.28 18.58
C LEU A 53 -1.37 2.05 17.80
N LEU A 54 -1.42 3.37 17.97
CA LEU A 54 -2.37 4.23 17.26
C LEU A 54 -2.10 4.23 15.75
N LEU A 55 -0.83 4.31 15.33
CA LEU A 55 -0.41 4.26 13.93
C LEU A 55 -0.71 2.90 13.29
N SER A 56 -0.55 1.80 14.06
CA SER A 56 -0.81 0.44 13.58
C SER A 56 -2.30 0.07 13.54
N SER A 57 -3.11 0.66 14.40
CA SER A 57 -4.51 0.26 14.61
C SER A 57 -5.39 0.37 13.37
N PHE A 58 -5.04 1.25 12.44
CA PHE A 58 -5.67 1.32 11.14
C PHE A 58 -5.64 -0.05 10.42
N PHE A 59 -4.49 -0.73 10.43
CA PHE A 59 -4.31 -2.00 9.74
C PHE A 59 -5.04 -3.16 10.42
N TRP A 60 -5.40 -3.04 11.69
CA TRP A 60 -6.13 -4.08 12.43
C TRP A 60 -7.53 -4.32 11.88
N SER A 61 -8.16 -3.29 11.34
CA SER A 61 -9.46 -3.36 10.68
C SER A 61 -9.37 -3.33 9.17
N TYR A 62 -8.43 -2.56 8.60
CA TYR A 62 -8.24 -2.45 7.17
C TYR A 62 -7.87 -3.78 6.50
N THR A 63 -6.89 -4.50 7.07
CA THR A 63 -6.40 -5.75 6.47
C THR A 63 -7.45 -6.86 6.43
N PRO A 64 -8.09 -7.24 7.56
CA PRO A 64 -9.16 -8.22 7.52
C PRO A 64 -10.44 -7.70 6.83
N GLY A 65 -10.68 -6.40 6.88
CA GLY A 65 -11.83 -5.74 6.24
C GLY A 65 -11.84 -5.86 4.71
N GLN A 66 -10.69 -6.07 4.07
CA GLN A 66 -10.63 -6.26 2.61
C GLN A 66 -11.35 -7.53 2.13
N LEU A 67 -11.40 -8.58 2.94
CA LEU A 67 -12.09 -9.81 2.59
C LEU A 67 -13.61 -9.62 2.46
N PRO A 68 -14.33 -9.11 3.50
CA PRO A 68 -15.75 -8.79 3.35
C PRO A 68 -16.00 -7.67 2.33
N ALA A 69 -15.08 -6.71 2.17
CA ALA A 69 -15.20 -5.66 1.18
C ALA A 69 -15.24 -6.21 -0.26
N GLY A 70 -14.39 -7.17 -0.59
CA GLY A 70 -14.40 -7.86 -1.87
C GLY A 70 -15.73 -8.60 -2.11
N TRP A 71 -16.23 -9.30 -1.09
CA TRP A 71 -17.52 -9.99 -1.14
C TRP A 71 -18.70 -9.02 -1.32
N LEU A 72 -18.71 -7.87 -0.61
CA LEU A 72 -19.70 -6.82 -0.77
C LEU A 72 -19.65 -6.21 -2.18
N ALA A 73 -18.47 -5.95 -2.73
CA ALA A 73 -18.29 -5.42 -4.08
C ALA A 73 -18.79 -6.36 -5.18
N GLU A 74 -18.83 -7.69 -4.92
CA GLU A 74 -19.39 -8.67 -5.85
C GLU A 74 -20.92 -8.79 -5.78
N ARG A 75 -21.50 -8.58 -4.60
CA ARG A 75 -22.95 -8.80 -4.35
C ARG A 75 -23.79 -7.54 -4.40
N LEU A 76 -23.20 -6.42 -4.04
CA LEU A 76 -23.87 -5.12 -4.02
C LEU A 76 -23.34 -4.23 -5.15
N ASP A 77 -24.01 -3.10 -5.38
CA ASP A 77 -23.49 -2.07 -6.28
C ASP A 77 -22.17 -1.52 -5.72
N PRO A 78 -21.00 -1.79 -6.37
CA PRO A 78 -19.71 -1.38 -5.87
C PRO A 78 -19.58 0.15 -5.73
N ARG A 79 -20.36 0.92 -6.47
CA ARG A 79 -20.36 2.38 -6.35
C ARG A 79 -21.00 2.83 -5.04
N ARG A 80 -22.08 2.16 -4.61
CA ARG A 80 -22.72 2.42 -3.32
C ARG A 80 -21.87 1.95 -2.15
N VAL A 81 -21.20 0.79 -2.31
CA VAL A 81 -20.25 0.26 -1.31
C VAL A 81 -19.10 1.24 -1.12
N LEU A 82 -18.52 1.77 -2.21
CA LEU A 82 -17.47 2.78 -2.15
C LEU A 82 -17.96 4.07 -1.47
N ALA A 83 -19.15 4.56 -1.84
CA ALA A 83 -19.74 5.76 -1.24
C ALA A 83 -19.96 5.59 0.27
N ALA A 84 -20.50 4.43 0.70
CA ALA A 84 -20.68 4.12 2.12
C ALA A 84 -19.36 4.05 2.87
N GLY A 85 -18.35 3.37 2.31
CA GLY A 85 -17.00 3.32 2.89
C GLY A 85 -16.39 4.70 3.02
N LEU A 86 -16.50 5.55 1.97
CA LEU A 86 -15.99 6.91 2.00
C LEU A 86 -16.72 7.79 3.03
N ALA A 87 -18.02 7.64 3.17
CA ALA A 87 -18.78 8.32 4.23
C ALA A 87 -18.27 7.93 5.62
N VAL A 88 -18.01 6.64 5.84
CA VAL A 88 -17.46 6.14 7.12
C VAL A 88 -16.07 6.70 7.37
N TRP A 89 -15.14 6.58 6.40
CA TRP A 89 -13.77 7.06 6.65
C TRP A 89 -13.69 8.60 6.73
N GLY A 90 -14.40 9.35 5.87
CA GLY A 90 -14.43 10.81 5.94
C GLY A 90 -14.97 11.31 7.27
N THR A 91 -16.04 10.67 7.79
CA THR A 91 -16.58 10.96 9.13
C THR A 91 -15.57 10.62 10.22
N ALA A 92 -14.92 9.47 10.17
CA ALA A 92 -13.89 9.07 11.13
C ALA A 92 -12.71 10.04 11.12
N THR A 93 -12.28 10.49 9.94
CA THR A 93 -11.24 11.51 9.79
C THR A 93 -11.66 12.84 10.43
N ALA A 94 -12.85 13.35 10.14
CA ALA A 94 -13.34 14.61 10.74
C ALA A 94 -13.45 14.50 12.27
N LEU A 95 -14.03 13.41 12.78
CA LEU A 95 -14.17 13.17 14.22
C LEU A 95 -12.81 13.01 14.93
N THR A 96 -11.76 12.57 14.22
CA THR A 96 -10.41 12.51 14.77
C THR A 96 -9.96 13.89 15.28
N GLY A 97 -10.31 14.97 14.60
CA GLY A 97 -10.03 16.34 15.07
C GLY A 97 -10.72 16.74 16.38
N LEU A 98 -11.81 16.05 16.74
CA LEU A 98 -12.55 16.28 17.99
C LEU A 98 -12.13 15.36 19.13
N ALA A 99 -11.27 14.39 18.87
CA ALA A 99 -10.85 13.38 19.85
C ALA A 99 -10.03 14.01 20.99
N ARG A 100 -10.33 13.60 22.23
CA ARG A 100 -9.68 14.11 23.44
C ARG A 100 -8.81 13.08 24.18
N GLY A 101 -8.68 11.88 23.65
CA GLY A 101 -7.91 10.83 24.32
C GLY A 101 -7.58 9.64 23.41
N PHE A 102 -6.65 8.81 23.86
CA PHE A 102 -6.10 7.69 23.14
C PHE A 102 -7.17 6.67 22.66
N VAL A 103 -8.10 6.29 23.56
CA VAL A 103 -9.12 5.26 23.24
C VAL A 103 -10.06 5.72 22.13
N VAL A 104 -10.46 7.02 22.13
CA VAL A 104 -11.30 7.60 21.08
C VAL A 104 -10.55 7.62 19.74
N LEU A 105 -9.29 8.03 19.74
CA LEU A 105 -8.44 8.01 18.56
C LEU A 105 -8.28 6.59 18.01
N LEU A 106 -8.06 5.61 18.90
CA LEU A 106 -7.95 4.19 18.53
C LEU A 106 -9.23 3.69 17.84
N ALA A 107 -10.40 3.97 18.43
CA ALA A 107 -11.69 3.59 17.86
C ALA A 107 -11.93 4.24 16.49
N LEU A 108 -11.59 5.53 16.35
CA LEU A 108 -11.72 6.23 15.08
C LEU A 108 -10.75 5.70 14.02
N ARG A 109 -9.54 5.25 14.39
CA ARG A 109 -8.58 4.60 13.49
C ARG A 109 -9.09 3.24 13.01
N LEU A 110 -9.73 2.45 13.88
CA LEU A 110 -10.37 1.20 13.49
C LEU A 110 -11.53 1.47 12.52
N LEU A 111 -12.35 2.47 12.80
CA LEU A 111 -13.46 2.86 11.93
C LEU A 111 -12.96 3.36 10.56
N LEU A 112 -11.89 4.16 10.54
CA LEU A 112 -11.21 4.62 9.34
C LEU A 112 -10.74 3.43 8.50
N GLY A 113 -10.01 2.49 9.11
CA GLY A 113 -9.49 1.30 8.43
C GLY A 113 -10.60 0.45 7.82
N LEU A 114 -11.71 0.27 8.52
CA LEU A 114 -12.88 -0.43 8.00
C LEU A 114 -13.49 0.32 6.81
N GLY A 115 -13.68 1.64 6.90
CA GLY A 115 -14.21 2.46 5.81
C GLY A 115 -13.32 2.44 4.58
N GLU A 116 -12.00 2.51 4.74
CA GLU A 116 -11.04 2.49 3.63
C GLU A 116 -10.85 1.11 2.99
N SER A 117 -11.18 0.02 3.69
CA SER A 117 -10.98 -1.35 3.20
C SER A 117 -11.71 -1.65 1.89
N VAL A 118 -12.82 -0.93 1.62
CA VAL A 118 -13.60 -1.11 0.40
C VAL A 118 -12.99 -0.43 -0.83
N MET A 119 -12.05 0.50 -0.66
CA MET A 119 -11.55 1.36 -1.73
C MET A 119 -11.03 0.57 -2.94
N TYR A 120 -10.09 -0.35 -2.72
CA TYR A 120 -9.47 -1.10 -3.81
C TYR A 120 -10.39 -2.18 -4.41
N PRO A 121 -11.06 -3.04 -3.62
CA PRO A 121 -11.98 -4.04 -4.18
C PRO A 121 -13.07 -3.43 -5.05
N THR A 122 -13.67 -2.32 -4.61
CA THR A 122 -14.73 -1.65 -5.38
C THR A 122 -14.17 -0.93 -6.60
N SER A 123 -13.03 -0.25 -6.48
CA SER A 123 -12.41 0.46 -7.61
C SER A 123 -12.04 -0.49 -8.74
N PHE A 124 -11.41 -1.63 -8.43
CA PHE A 124 -11.08 -2.62 -9.45
C PHE A 124 -12.33 -3.20 -10.12
N LYS A 125 -13.38 -3.45 -9.35
CA LYS A 125 -14.67 -3.90 -9.92
C LYS A 125 -15.28 -2.87 -10.85
N ILE A 126 -15.31 -1.59 -10.44
CA ILE A 126 -15.84 -0.49 -11.24
C ILE A 126 -15.01 -0.33 -12.52
N LEU A 127 -13.68 -0.31 -12.42
CA LEU A 127 -12.79 -0.17 -13.58
C LEU A 127 -12.90 -1.36 -14.54
N ALA A 128 -13.16 -2.57 -14.06
CA ALA A 128 -13.37 -3.73 -14.92
C ALA A 128 -14.63 -3.59 -15.79
N VAL A 129 -15.64 -2.84 -15.33
CA VAL A 129 -16.91 -2.60 -16.04
C VAL A 129 -16.85 -1.33 -16.90
N GLU A 130 -16.35 -0.23 -16.34
CA GLU A 130 -16.38 1.10 -16.97
C GLU A 130 -15.23 1.32 -17.98
N ALA A 131 -14.08 0.64 -17.81
CA ALA A 131 -12.93 0.77 -18.70
C ALA A 131 -12.88 -0.38 -19.71
N SER A 132 -12.76 -0.06 -21.00
CA SER A 132 -12.47 -1.06 -22.03
C SER A 132 -11.10 -1.68 -21.78
N GLU A 133 -10.87 -2.90 -22.28
CA GLU A 133 -9.64 -3.66 -22.04
C GLU A 133 -8.37 -2.87 -22.41
N GLY A 134 -8.38 -2.15 -23.53
CA GLY A 134 -7.30 -1.24 -23.94
C GLY A 134 -7.13 0.02 -23.11
N GLN A 135 -8.06 0.34 -22.19
CA GLN A 135 -8.01 1.52 -21.31
C GLN A 135 -7.70 1.15 -19.85
N ARG A 136 -7.83 -0.14 -19.48
CA ARG A 136 -7.64 -0.61 -18.08
C ARG A 136 -6.26 -0.30 -17.54
N GLY A 137 -5.21 -0.46 -18.35
CA GLY A 137 -3.85 -0.13 -17.94
C GLY A 137 -3.69 1.35 -17.55
N ARG A 138 -4.22 2.25 -18.38
CA ARG A 138 -4.21 3.70 -18.09
C ARG A 138 -5.06 4.06 -16.88
N ALA A 139 -6.24 3.47 -16.74
CA ALA A 139 -7.13 3.71 -15.62
C ALA A 139 -6.50 3.27 -14.28
N ASN A 140 -5.88 2.10 -14.25
CA ASN A 140 -5.11 1.63 -13.10
C ASN A 140 -3.86 2.50 -12.83
N GLY A 141 -3.21 3.01 -13.86
CA GLY A 141 -2.11 3.97 -13.74
C GLY A 141 -2.54 5.26 -13.05
N PHE A 142 -3.71 5.81 -13.40
CA PHE A 142 -4.28 6.98 -12.71
C PHE A 142 -4.63 6.67 -11.26
N LEU A 143 -5.19 5.50 -10.97
CA LEU A 143 -5.47 5.08 -9.60
C LEU A 143 -4.18 4.99 -8.77
N ALA A 144 -3.13 4.39 -9.35
CA ALA A 144 -1.82 4.27 -8.72
C ALA A 144 -1.13 5.63 -8.52
N SER A 145 -1.33 6.60 -9.42
CA SER A 145 -0.78 7.95 -9.24
C SER A 145 -1.34 8.65 -8.00
N GLY A 146 -2.63 8.46 -7.70
CA GLY A 146 -3.23 8.94 -6.45
C GLY A 146 -2.55 8.34 -5.22
N GLN A 147 -2.26 7.04 -5.26
CA GLN A 147 -1.54 6.33 -4.20
C GLN A 147 -0.12 6.88 -3.97
N LEU A 148 0.60 7.19 -5.03
CA LEU A 148 1.99 7.67 -4.94
C LEU A 148 2.07 9.14 -4.50
N LEU A 149 1.16 9.97 -4.98
CA LEU A 149 1.14 11.41 -4.69
C LEU A 149 0.52 11.73 -3.32
N GLY A 150 -0.42 10.89 -2.85
CA GLY A 150 -1.12 11.11 -1.59
C GLY A 150 -0.21 11.38 -0.39
N PRO A 151 0.76 10.49 -0.08
CA PRO A 151 1.67 10.69 1.05
C PRO A 151 2.56 11.92 0.90
N ALA A 152 3.06 12.21 -0.31
CA ALA A 152 3.91 13.38 -0.55
C ALA A 152 3.15 14.69 -0.31
N VAL A 153 1.98 14.84 -0.94
CA VAL A 153 1.13 16.03 -0.80
C VAL A 153 0.54 16.10 0.61
N GLY A 154 0.08 14.97 1.16
CA GLY A 154 -0.47 14.90 2.52
C GLY A 154 0.54 15.34 3.58
N THR A 155 1.78 14.86 3.51
CA THR A 155 2.83 15.27 4.43
C THR A 155 3.21 16.73 4.25
N LEU A 156 3.35 17.22 3.02
CA LEU A 156 3.70 18.61 2.75
C LEU A 156 2.56 19.55 3.20
N VAL A 157 1.39 19.40 2.59
CA VAL A 157 0.26 20.30 2.83
C VAL A 157 -0.30 20.11 4.23
N GLY A 158 -0.50 18.85 4.66
CA GLY A 158 -0.97 18.53 6.00
C GLY A 158 -0.01 19.02 7.07
N GLY A 159 1.30 18.80 6.91
CA GLY A 159 2.31 19.27 7.87
C GLY A 159 2.38 20.78 7.98
N LEU A 160 2.36 21.50 6.85
CA LEU A 160 2.33 22.97 6.85
C LEU A 160 1.04 23.52 7.48
N LEU A 161 -0.12 22.96 7.12
CA LEU A 161 -1.38 23.36 7.74
C LEU A 161 -1.41 23.04 9.23
N MET A 162 -0.88 21.90 9.66
CA MET A 162 -0.79 21.55 11.08
C MET A 162 0.14 22.46 11.87
N ALA A 163 1.20 22.98 11.24
CA ALA A 163 2.07 23.98 11.87
C ALA A 163 1.36 25.29 12.19
N TRP A 164 0.34 25.67 11.42
CA TRP A 164 -0.38 26.94 11.55
C TRP A 164 -1.72 26.79 12.28
N LEU A 165 -2.50 25.77 11.95
CA LEU A 165 -3.87 25.56 12.43
C LEU A 165 -3.98 24.50 13.53
N GLY A 166 -2.89 23.76 13.78
CA GLY A 166 -2.91 22.57 14.61
C GLY A 166 -3.57 21.37 13.95
N TRP A 167 -3.27 20.17 14.45
CA TRP A 167 -3.73 18.90 13.86
C TRP A 167 -5.25 18.74 13.90
N ARG A 168 -5.93 19.26 14.93
CA ARG A 168 -7.39 19.10 15.08
C ARG A 168 -8.17 19.71 13.92
N VAL A 169 -7.85 20.95 13.58
CA VAL A 169 -8.50 21.67 12.46
C VAL A 169 -8.21 20.97 11.14
N VAL A 170 -6.98 20.52 10.94
CA VAL A 170 -6.58 19.83 9.70
C VAL A 170 -7.35 18.52 9.51
N PHE A 171 -7.52 17.71 10.55
CA PHE A 171 -8.34 16.49 10.46
C PHE A 171 -9.81 16.78 10.16
N ILE A 172 -10.39 17.84 10.75
CA ILE A 172 -11.76 18.24 10.43
C ILE A 172 -11.87 18.66 8.96
N LEU A 173 -10.95 19.50 8.47
CA LEU A 173 -10.94 19.97 7.08
C LEU A 173 -10.79 18.81 6.09
N LEU A 174 -9.88 17.88 6.35
CA LEU A 174 -9.66 16.69 5.49
C LEU A 174 -10.87 15.77 5.46
N GLY A 175 -11.47 15.51 6.63
CA GLY A 175 -12.66 14.67 6.70
C GLY A 175 -13.85 15.32 5.97
N VAL A 176 -14.07 16.63 6.12
CA VAL A 176 -15.09 17.36 5.37
C VAL A 176 -14.79 17.36 3.87
N ALA A 177 -13.55 17.59 3.46
CA ALA A 177 -13.14 17.51 2.05
C ALA A 177 -13.38 16.12 1.46
N SER A 178 -13.11 15.05 2.23
CA SER A 178 -13.42 13.68 1.85
C SER A 178 -14.92 13.48 1.66
N LEU A 179 -15.75 13.97 2.56
CA LEU A 179 -17.22 13.87 2.46
C LEU A 179 -17.77 14.68 1.28
N LEU A 180 -17.19 15.83 0.94
CA LEU A 180 -17.59 16.62 -0.22
C LEU A 180 -17.38 15.88 -1.54
N TRP A 181 -16.43 14.94 -1.61
CA TRP A 181 -16.23 14.07 -2.78
C TRP A 181 -17.45 13.18 -3.09
N LEU A 182 -18.25 12.85 -2.08
CA LEU A 182 -19.46 12.06 -2.29
C LEU A 182 -20.44 12.71 -3.28
N TRP A 183 -20.53 14.04 -3.29
CA TRP A 183 -21.44 14.75 -4.17
C TRP A 183 -21.15 14.50 -5.66
N PRO A 184 -19.96 14.79 -6.22
CA PRO A 184 -19.69 14.49 -7.63
C PRO A 184 -19.74 12.98 -7.93
N TRP A 185 -19.43 12.12 -6.94
CA TRP A 185 -19.52 10.67 -7.10
C TRP A 185 -20.97 10.20 -7.29
N LEU A 186 -21.87 10.60 -6.40
CA LEU A 186 -23.27 10.23 -6.44
C LEU A 186 -24.02 10.88 -7.63
N ALA A 187 -23.60 12.06 -8.07
CA ALA A 187 -24.11 12.74 -9.24
C ALA A 187 -23.63 12.13 -10.58
N THR A 188 -22.66 11.23 -10.56
CA THR A 188 -22.14 10.59 -11.79
C THR A 188 -23.00 9.37 -12.14
N PRO A 189 -23.59 9.29 -13.36
CA PRO A 189 -24.39 8.15 -13.77
C PRO A 189 -23.64 6.83 -13.67
N SER A 190 -24.34 5.77 -13.27
CA SER A 190 -23.77 4.41 -13.19
C SER A 190 -23.96 3.69 -14.53
N ALA A 191 -22.91 3.07 -15.05
CA ALA A 191 -23.11 2.03 -16.04
C ALA A 191 -23.78 0.83 -15.34
N ARG A 192 -24.76 0.21 -16.01
CA ARG A 192 -25.36 -1.03 -15.49
C ARG A 192 -24.28 -2.10 -15.40
N ILE A 193 -24.03 -2.58 -14.18
CA ILE A 193 -23.09 -3.68 -13.96
C ILE A 193 -23.75 -4.96 -14.46
N PRO A 194 -23.15 -5.67 -15.44
CA PRO A 194 -23.70 -6.94 -15.90
C PRO A 194 -23.76 -7.94 -14.75
N GLU A 195 -24.83 -8.73 -14.69
CA GLU A 195 -24.96 -9.78 -13.69
C GLU A 195 -23.78 -10.78 -13.73
N ARG A 196 -23.46 -11.36 -12.57
CA ARG A 196 -22.37 -12.29 -12.30
C ARG A 196 -22.21 -13.43 -13.32
N SER A 197 -23.30 -13.86 -13.97
CA SER A 197 -23.36 -14.97 -14.93
C SER A 197 -22.50 -14.75 -16.18
N THR A 198 -22.40 -13.50 -16.66
CA THR A 198 -21.66 -13.16 -17.88
C THR A 198 -20.16 -13.10 -17.69
N LEU A 199 -19.67 -12.82 -16.48
CA LEU A 199 -18.26 -12.75 -16.16
C LEU A 199 -17.65 -14.12 -15.84
N LEU A 200 -18.45 -15.09 -15.38
CA LEU A 200 -18.04 -16.47 -15.11
C LEU A 200 -17.91 -17.30 -16.41
N ALA A 201 -18.63 -16.95 -17.46
CA ALA A 201 -18.60 -17.68 -18.72
C ALA A 201 -17.31 -17.46 -19.55
N ALA A 202 -16.54 -16.43 -19.26
CA ALA A 202 -15.40 -16.01 -20.07
C ALA A 202 -14.02 -16.49 -19.57
N GLY A 203 -13.88 -17.73 -19.11
CA GLY A 203 -12.55 -18.34 -18.99
C GLY A 203 -12.04 -18.71 -17.60
N LEU A 204 -12.90 -18.96 -16.62
CA LEU A 204 -12.49 -19.41 -15.27
C LEU A 204 -12.28 -20.94 -15.17
N ALA A 205 -12.45 -21.69 -16.24
CA ALA A 205 -12.32 -23.16 -16.22
C ALA A 205 -10.89 -23.65 -15.89
N ASP A 206 -9.86 -22.85 -16.17
CA ASP A 206 -8.44 -23.24 -15.99
C ASP A 206 -7.73 -22.51 -14.84
N ALA A 207 -8.46 -21.79 -13.98
CA ALA A 207 -7.83 -21.06 -12.89
C ALA A 207 -7.43 -22.02 -11.75
N PRO A 208 -6.16 -21.98 -11.26
CA PRO A 208 -5.70 -22.87 -10.19
C PRO A 208 -6.51 -22.66 -8.92
N SER A 209 -6.73 -23.71 -8.14
CA SER A 209 -7.42 -23.59 -6.85
C SER A 209 -6.58 -22.79 -5.86
N THR A 210 -7.23 -22.16 -4.88
CA THR A 210 -6.52 -21.44 -3.81
C THR A 210 -5.55 -22.36 -3.07
N THR A 211 -5.91 -23.63 -2.88
CA THR A 211 -5.04 -24.65 -2.26
C THR A 211 -3.78 -24.88 -3.08
N MET A 212 -3.87 -24.93 -4.42
CA MET A 212 -2.70 -25.06 -5.28
C MET A 212 -1.76 -23.87 -5.14
N ILE A 213 -2.32 -22.65 -5.04
CA ILE A 213 -1.55 -21.42 -4.85
C ILE A 213 -0.84 -21.45 -3.48
N LEU A 214 -1.55 -21.80 -2.41
CA LEU A 214 -1.02 -21.87 -1.05
C LEU A 214 0.09 -22.93 -0.86
N ARG A 215 0.14 -23.94 -1.71
CA ARG A 215 1.20 -24.98 -1.69
C ARG A 215 2.51 -24.52 -2.34
N ARG A 216 2.53 -23.38 -3.01
CA ARG A 216 3.72 -22.88 -3.70
C ARG A 216 4.67 -22.17 -2.75
N ARG A 217 5.92 -22.67 -2.69
CA ARG A 217 7.01 -22.02 -1.91
C ARG A 217 7.29 -20.60 -2.40
N GLU A 218 7.14 -20.37 -3.70
CA GLU A 218 7.34 -19.07 -4.35
C GLU A 218 6.38 -18.02 -3.79
N LEU A 219 5.13 -18.41 -3.44
CA LEU A 219 4.16 -17.54 -2.78
C LEU A 219 4.67 -17.10 -1.40
N TRP A 220 5.04 -18.06 -0.55
CA TRP A 220 5.45 -17.78 0.83
C TRP A 220 6.76 -16.98 0.88
N ALA A 221 7.70 -17.29 -0.03
CA ALA A 221 8.93 -16.51 -0.17
C ALA A 221 8.63 -15.07 -0.64
N SER A 222 7.69 -14.89 -1.56
CA SER A 222 7.23 -13.56 -2.01
C SER A 222 6.50 -12.81 -0.89
N CYS A 223 5.68 -13.51 -0.08
CA CYS A 223 5.02 -12.93 1.08
C CYS A 223 6.04 -12.46 2.12
N LEU A 224 7.05 -13.28 2.43
CA LEU A 224 8.14 -12.92 3.35
C LEU A 224 8.92 -11.72 2.82
N GLY A 225 9.32 -11.75 1.56
CA GLY A 225 10.03 -10.65 0.92
C GLY A 225 9.21 -9.36 0.90
N GLN A 226 7.89 -9.46 0.65
CA GLN A 226 7.00 -8.31 0.73
C GLN A 226 6.85 -7.79 2.16
N PHE A 227 6.63 -8.64 3.14
CA PHE A 227 6.58 -8.23 4.55
C PHE A 227 7.82 -7.43 4.94
N CYS A 228 9.02 -7.95 4.61
CA CYS A 228 10.29 -7.31 4.93
C CYS A 228 10.46 -5.93 4.26
N GLY A 229 10.15 -5.82 2.96
CA GLY A 229 10.23 -4.54 2.25
C GLY A 229 9.16 -3.55 2.71
N THR A 230 7.94 -4.01 2.93
CA THR A 230 6.82 -3.21 3.41
C THR A 230 7.05 -2.73 4.85
N TYR A 231 7.78 -3.49 5.68
CA TYR A 231 8.19 -3.05 7.01
C TYR A 231 9.02 -1.76 6.96
N THR A 232 9.96 -1.67 6.01
CA THR A 232 10.74 -0.44 5.79
C THR A 232 9.84 0.73 5.39
N ILE A 233 8.87 0.49 4.50
CA ILE A 233 7.90 1.53 4.09
C ILE A 233 7.12 2.05 5.30
N TYR A 234 6.55 1.16 6.10
CA TYR A 234 5.73 1.57 7.25
C TYR A 234 6.54 2.12 8.42
N LEU A 235 7.79 1.70 8.60
CA LEU A 235 8.70 2.36 9.55
C LEU A 235 8.92 3.82 9.14
N VAL A 236 9.31 4.06 7.89
CA VAL A 236 9.52 5.41 7.37
C VAL A 236 8.21 6.23 7.41
N LEU A 237 7.10 5.67 6.93
CA LEU A 237 5.81 6.36 6.90
C LEU A 237 5.33 6.77 8.30
N SER A 238 5.50 5.89 9.28
CA SER A 238 4.98 6.11 10.64
C SER A 238 5.87 6.99 11.50
N TRP A 239 7.18 6.82 11.40
CA TRP A 239 8.12 7.41 12.37
C TRP A 239 9.01 8.52 11.83
N LEU A 240 9.06 8.75 10.51
CA LEU A 240 9.86 9.82 9.91
C LEU A 240 9.54 11.20 10.54
N PRO A 241 8.26 11.62 10.70
CA PRO A 241 7.96 12.91 11.31
C PRO A 241 8.45 13.02 12.75
N VAL A 242 8.19 11.99 13.58
CA VAL A 242 8.62 11.95 14.99
C VAL A 242 10.14 11.94 15.09
N TYR A 243 10.82 11.15 14.24
CA TYR A 243 12.27 11.09 14.19
C TYR A 243 12.91 12.42 13.83
N LEU A 244 12.41 13.11 12.80
CA LEU A 244 12.95 14.41 12.40
C LEU A 244 12.75 15.48 13.48
N ILE A 245 11.58 15.53 14.10
CA ILE A 245 11.27 16.56 15.10
C ILE A 245 11.99 16.25 16.42
N ASN A 246 11.84 15.03 16.94
CA ASN A 246 12.30 14.73 18.29
C ASN A 246 13.80 14.42 18.39
N THR A 247 14.38 13.82 17.31
CA THR A 247 15.82 13.48 17.34
C THR A 247 16.67 14.57 16.76
N HIS A 248 16.18 15.27 15.72
CA HIS A 248 16.96 16.26 15.00
C HIS A 248 16.51 17.71 15.24
N GLY A 249 15.44 17.93 16.03
CA GLY A 249 14.99 19.27 16.44
C GLY A 249 14.34 20.08 15.31
N PHE A 250 13.91 19.47 14.22
CA PHE A 250 13.22 20.19 13.16
C PHE A 250 11.83 20.67 13.63
N SER A 251 11.43 21.86 13.20
CA SER A 251 10.05 22.31 13.35
C SER A 251 9.12 21.50 12.43
N MET A 252 7.83 21.52 12.72
CA MET A 252 6.82 20.91 11.85
C MET A 252 6.89 21.46 10.41
N ALA A 253 7.10 22.76 10.26
CA ALA A 253 7.22 23.42 8.95
C ALA A 253 8.48 22.99 8.17
N GLN A 254 9.57 22.65 8.87
CA GLN A 254 10.79 22.13 8.25
C GLN A 254 10.66 20.62 7.93
N MET A 255 10.02 19.85 8.81
CA MET A 255 9.79 18.42 8.61
C MET A 255 8.93 18.14 7.37
N ALA A 256 7.88 18.94 7.15
CA ALA A 256 6.91 18.70 6.09
C ALA A 256 7.54 18.60 4.67
N PRO A 257 8.36 19.55 4.21
CA PRO A 257 9.02 19.44 2.89
C PRO A 257 10.07 18.33 2.83
N ILE A 258 10.77 18.02 3.94
CA ILE A 258 11.73 16.93 4.01
C ILE A 258 11.00 15.60 3.83
N GLY A 259 9.94 15.35 4.60
CA GLY A 259 9.14 14.14 4.50
C GLY A 259 8.51 13.97 3.12
N ALA A 260 7.92 15.05 2.59
CA ALA A 260 7.37 15.04 1.23
C ALA A 260 8.44 14.71 0.18
N GLY A 261 9.65 15.23 0.34
CA GLY A 261 10.79 14.94 -0.54
C GLY A 261 11.17 13.47 -0.57
N VAL A 262 11.18 12.80 0.57
CA VAL A 262 11.44 11.34 0.64
C VAL A 262 10.38 10.54 -0.13
N TYR A 263 9.09 10.88 0.01
CA TYR A 263 8.01 10.20 -0.73
C TYR A 263 8.03 10.53 -2.22
N ALA A 264 8.27 11.79 -2.58
CA ALA A 264 8.38 12.20 -3.98
C ALA A 264 9.56 11.50 -4.68
N LEU A 265 10.69 11.37 -3.99
CA LEU A 265 11.86 10.64 -4.49
C LEU A 265 11.56 9.16 -4.67
N SER A 266 10.84 8.54 -3.73
CA SER A 266 10.38 7.15 -3.86
C SER A 266 9.47 6.97 -5.07
N ALA A 267 8.50 7.86 -5.27
CA ALA A 267 7.58 7.83 -6.40
C ALA A 267 8.32 8.00 -7.74
N GLY A 268 9.20 9.01 -7.83
CA GLY A 268 10.01 9.25 -9.03
C GLY A 268 10.92 8.06 -9.38
N THR A 269 11.61 7.51 -8.38
CA THR A 269 12.46 6.33 -8.56
C THR A 269 11.64 5.11 -8.99
N SER A 270 10.41 4.95 -8.48
CA SER A 270 9.52 3.85 -8.87
C SER A 270 9.15 3.92 -10.37
N VAL A 271 8.81 5.11 -10.86
CA VAL A 271 8.53 5.33 -12.29
C VAL A 271 9.75 5.03 -13.16
N VAL A 272 10.91 5.56 -12.77
CA VAL A 272 12.18 5.32 -13.49
C VAL A 272 12.54 3.83 -13.50
N THR A 273 12.36 3.14 -12.37
CA THR A 273 12.64 1.69 -12.27
C THR A 273 11.72 0.87 -13.16
N GLY A 274 10.42 1.20 -13.19
CA GLY A 274 9.46 0.54 -14.09
C GLY A 274 9.88 0.70 -15.54
N TRP A 275 10.13 1.93 -15.97
CA TRP A 275 10.57 2.23 -17.34
C TRP A 275 11.91 1.56 -17.70
N ALA A 276 12.91 1.62 -16.83
CA ALA A 276 14.20 0.99 -17.04
C ALA A 276 14.09 -0.54 -17.14
N SER A 277 13.26 -1.15 -16.30
CA SER A 277 12.97 -2.59 -16.33
C SER A 277 12.37 -3.01 -17.67
N ASP A 278 11.38 -2.26 -18.17
CA ASP A 278 10.73 -2.55 -19.46
C ASP A 278 11.73 -2.41 -20.63
N ARG A 279 12.55 -1.36 -20.63
CA ARG A 279 13.61 -1.21 -21.64
C ARG A 279 14.63 -2.34 -21.63
N TRP A 280 15.01 -2.77 -20.42
CA TRP A 280 15.98 -3.86 -20.28
C TRP A 280 15.42 -5.20 -20.77
N LEU A 281 14.13 -5.46 -20.52
CA LEU A 281 13.42 -6.61 -21.09
C LEU A 281 13.33 -6.55 -22.62
N LEU A 282 12.99 -5.37 -23.18
CA LEU A 282 12.94 -5.15 -24.64
C LEU A 282 14.33 -5.32 -25.31
N ALA A 283 15.40 -5.03 -24.59
CA ALA A 283 16.77 -5.28 -25.02
C ALA A 283 17.21 -6.76 -24.90
N GLY A 284 16.29 -7.69 -24.58
CA GLY A 284 16.53 -9.13 -24.53
C GLY A 284 17.03 -9.66 -23.20
N ALA A 285 17.04 -8.87 -22.11
CA ALA A 285 17.41 -9.39 -20.80
C ALA A 285 16.34 -10.34 -20.25
N GLY A 286 16.77 -11.41 -19.62
CA GLY A 286 15.85 -12.40 -19.01
C GLY A 286 15.05 -11.79 -17.84
N THR A 287 13.75 -12.10 -17.78
CA THR A 287 12.82 -11.59 -16.76
C THR A 287 13.32 -11.82 -15.34
N ASN A 288 13.83 -13.01 -15.06
CA ASN A 288 14.39 -13.36 -13.75
C ASN A 288 15.53 -12.39 -13.32
N ARG A 289 16.45 -12.06 -14.25
CA ARG A 289 17.56 -11.13 -13.97
C ARG A 289 17.05 -9.72 -13.69
N VAL A 290 16.15 -9.20 -14.54
CA VAL A 290 15.61 -7.84 -14.42
C VAL A 290 14.83 -7.67 -13.11
N ARG A 291 13.95 -8.62 -12.78
CA ARG A 291 13.12 -8.54 -11.57
C ARG A 291 13.96 -8.69 -10.30
N LYS A 292 14.83 -9.70 -10.24
CA LYS A 292 15.69 -9.93 -9.06
C LYS A 292 16.66 -8.78 -8.81
N SER A 293 17.29 -8.24 -9.85
CA SER A 293 18.22 -7.11 -9.67
C SER A 293 17.54 -5.90 -9.03
N ALA A 294 16.33 -5.54 -9.47
CA ALA A 294 15.59 -4.41 -8.90
C ALA A 294 15.14 -4.68 -7.45
N LEU A 295 14.63 -5.90 -7.16
CA LEU A 295 14.24 -6.30 -5.80
C LEU A 295 15.42 -6.27 -4.83
N ILE A 296 16.54 -6.88 -5.21
CA ILE A 296 17.74 -6.98 -4.36
C ILE A 296 18.41 -5.61 -4.22
N ALA A 297 18.57 -4.85 -5.30
CA ALA A 297 19.16 -3.53 -5.26
C ALA A 297 18.34 -2.58 -4.37
N GLY A 298 17.01 -2.60 -4.49
CA GLY A 298 16.14 -1.77 -3.67
C GLY A 298 16.26 -2.08 -2.18
N LEU A 299 16.25 -3.36 -1.79
CA LEU A 299 16.42 -3.77 -0.40
C LEU A 299 17.85 -3.54 0.11
N ALA A 300 18.88 -3.69 -0.74
CA ALA A 300 20.28 -3.40 -0.39
C ALA A 300 20.49 -1.91 -0.09
N VAL A 301 19.97 -1.03 -0.96
CA VAL A 301 20.02 0.42 -0.74
C VAL A 301 19.28 0.79 0.54
N ALA A 302 18.07 0.25 0.74
CA ALA A 302 17.29 0.48 1.95
C ALA A 302 18.06 0.02 3.21
N THR A 303 18.66 -1.18 3.19
CA THR A 303 19.46 -1.71 4.30
C THR A 303 20.63 -0.80 4.64
N ALA A 304 21.43 -0.40 3.65
CA ALA A 304 22.57 0.48 3.86
C ALA A 304 22.15 1.83 4.45
N CYS A 305 21.06 2.39 3.92
CA CYS A 305 20.52 3.68 4.37
C CYS A 305 19.90 3.59 5.78
N LEU A 306 19.22 2.51 6.13
CA LEU A 306 18.69 2.29 7.48
C LEU A 306 19.82 2.16 8.51
N ILE A 307 20.92 1.45 8.17
CA ILE A 307 22.12 1.39 9.01
C ILE A 307 22.76 2.77 9.16
N ALA A 308 22.79 3.55 8.08
CA ALA A 308 23.31 4.93 8.13
C ALA A 308 22.42 5.82 9.02
N CYS A 309 21.08 5.76 8.91
CA CYS A 309 20.15 6.47 9.82
C CYS A 309 20.41 6.15 11.30
N ALA A 310 20.80 4.91 11.61
CA ALA A 310 21.10 4.51 13.00
C ALA A 310 22.41 5.06 13.57
N ARG A 311 23.31 5.60 12.71
CA ARG A 311 24.71 5.93 13.10
C ARG A 311 25.15 7.34 12.77
N THR A 312 24.38 8.10 11.97
CA THR A 312 24.83 9.40 11.44
C THR A 312 24.17 10.60 12.13
N SER A 313 24.83 11.75 12.00
CA SER A 313 24.32 13.06 12.41
C SER A 313 23.20 13.56 11.47
N SER A 314 22.61 14.74 11.80
CA SER A 314 21.42 15.28 11.13
C SER A 314 21.50 15.30 9.59
N VAL A 315 22.58 15.78 8.98
CA VAL A 315 22.73 15.81 7.51
C VAL A 315 22.85 14.40 6.94
N GLY A 316 23.64 13.53 7.56
CA GLY A 316 23.80 12.15 7.14
C GLY A 316 22.49 11.38 7.24
N ALA A 317 21.67 11.63 8.26
CA ALA A 317 20.35 11.03 8.42
C ALA A 317 19.38 11.46 7.32
N LEU A 318 19.39 12.75 6.92
CA LEU A 318 18.56 13.24 5.81
C LEU A 318 18.92 12.56 4.47
N LEU A 319 20.22 12.45 4.19
CA LEU A 319 20.69 11.76 2.97
C LEU A 319 20.34 10.28 3.02
N ALA A 320 20.45 9.64 4.18
CA ALA A 320 20.07 8.25 4.37
C ALA A 320 18.57 8.03 4.22
N LEU A 321 17.72 8.92 4.73
CA LEU A 321 16.27 8.87 4.52
C LEU A 321 15.90 9.05 3.04
N ALA A 322 16.56 9.95 2.34
CA ALA A 322 16.40 10.10 0.89
C ALA A 322 16.80 8.81 0.15
N GLY A 323 17.90 8.19 0.55
CA GLY A 323 18.34 6.89 0.05
C GLY A 323 17.36 5.76 0.36
N CYS A 324 16.70 5.75 1.54
CA CYS A 324 15.60 4.82 1.83
C CYS A 324 14.45 5.01 0.83
N GLY A 325 14.09 6.25 0.49
CA GLY A 325 13.10 6.56 -0.54
C GLY A 325 13.48 5.97 -1.90
N VAL A 326 14.75 6.10 -2.31
CA VAL A 326 15.28 5.46 -3.53
C VAL A 326 15.16 3.94 -3.45
N GLY A 327 15.57 3.31 -2.34
CA GLY A 327 15.47 1.86 -2.13
C GLY A 327 14.04 1.35 -2.25
N ILE A 328 13.08 2.04 -1.64
CA ILE A 328 11.65 1.75 -1.73
C ILE A 328 11.16 1.87 -3.19
N GLY A 329 11.57 2.93 -3.89
CA GLY A 329 11.21 3.17 -5.29
C GLY A 329 11.77 2.12 -6.26
N LEU A 330 12.96 1.59 -6.02
CA LEU A 330 13.54 0.49 -6.79
C LEU A 330 12.77 -0.82 -6.57
N TRP A 331 12.40 -1.12 -5.33
CA TRP A 331 11.81 -2.37 -4.92
C TRP A 331 10.33 -2.51 -5.32
N THR A 332 9.52 -1.45 -5.15
CA THR A 332 8.05 -1.52 -5.25
C THR A 332 7.53 -1.99 -6.62
N PRO A 333 7.95 -1.45 -7.78
CA PRO A 333 7.43 -1.91 -9.07
C PRO A 333 7.88 -3.33 -9.40
N ALA A 334 9.08 -3.72 -8.98
CA ALA A 334 9.61 -5.06 -9.18
C ALA A 334 8.85 -6.11 -8.36
N LEU A 335 8.38 -5.77 -7.15
CA LEU A 335 7.53 -6.62 -6.32
C LEU A 335 6.26 -7.03 -7.05
N PHE A 336 5.47 -6.06 -7.54
CA PHE A 336 4.21 -6.33 -8.21
C PHE A 336 4.40 -7.07 -9.53
N ALA A 337 5.41 -6.68 -10.30
CA ALA A 337 5.72 -7.35 -11.55
C ALA A 337 6.20 -8.80 -11.36
N THR A 338 6.94 -9.09 -10.27
CA THR A 338 7.34 -10.45 -9.90
C THR A 338 6.13 -11.31 -9.56
N ALA A 339 5.21 -10.80 -8.74
CA ALA A 339 3.99 -11.51 -8.39
C ALA A 339 3.13 -11.84 -9.62
N GLN A 340 2.98 -10.87 -10.54
CA GLN A 340 2.24 -11.06 -11.80
C GLN A 340 2.92 -12.10 -12.71
N THR A 341 4.26 -12.08 -12.78
CA THR A 341 5.03 -13.05 -13.58
C THR A 341 4.86 -14.47 -13.03
N LEU A 342 5.03 -14.66 -11.72
CA LEU A 342 4.92 -15.98 -11.09
C LEU A 342 3.50 -16.54 -11.20
N ALA A 343 2.50 -15.74 -10.86
CA ALA A 343 1.11 -16.18 -10.82
C ALA A 343 0.49 -16.40 -12.21
N GLY A 344 0.94 -15.64 -13.20
CA GLY A 344 0.32 -15.60 -14.52
C GLY A 344 -1.10 -14.99 -14.48
N PRO A 345 -1.76 -14.82 -15.64
CA PRO A 345 -3.03 -14.08 -15.75
C PRO A 345 -4.19 -14.72 -14.98
N HIS A 346 -4.19 -16.05 -14.82
CA HIS A 346 -5.29 -16.82 -14.20
C HIS A 346 -5.22 -16.88 -12.67
N ALA A 347 -4.07 -16.62 -12.06
CA ALA A 347 -3.85 -16.68 -10.61
C ALA A 347 -3.48 -15.32 -9.98
N ALA A 348 -3.12 -14.32 -10.79
CA ALA A 348 -2.55 -13.06 -10.32
C ALA A 348 -3.40 -12.36 -9.24
N GLY A 349 -4.71 -12.31 -9.40
CA GLY A 349 -5.60 -11.66 -8.43
C GLY A 349 -5.57 -12.33 -7.05
N ARG A 350 -5.69 -13.67 -7.02
CA ARG A 350 -5.66 -14.43 -5.76
C ARG A 350 -4.27 -14.43 -5.13
N TRP A 351 -3.22 -14.58 -5.94
CA TRP A 351 -1.84 -14.48 -5.48
C TRP A 351 -1.57 -13.13 -4.82
N MET A 352 -1.91 -12.05 -5.52
CA MET A 352 -1.73 -10.69 -5.00
C MET A 352 -2.56 -10.43 -3.76
N GLY A 353 -3.78 -10.94 -3.68
CA GLY A 353 -4.62 -10.82 -2.49
C GLY A 353 -3.97 -11.44 -1.26
N ILE A 354 -3.47 -12.68 -1.36
CA ILE A 354 -2.79 -13.38 -0.26
C ILE A 354 -1.48 -12.66 0.10
N GLN A 355 -0.66 -12.38 -0.91
CA GLN A 355 0.64 -11.75 -0.73
C GLN A 355 0.50 -10.35 -0.12
N ASN A 356 -0.45 -9.54 -0.58
CA ASN A 356 -0.68 -8.19 -0.06
C ASN A 356 -1.26 -8.21 1.36
N CYS A 357 -2.15 -9.16 1.67
CA CYS A 357 -2.66 -9.35 3.02
C CYS A 357 -1.51 -9.61 3.99
N LEU A 358 -0.66 -10.60 3.70
CA LEU A 358 0.48 -10.95 4.56
C LEU A 358 1.53 -9.83 4.62
N GLY A 359 1.81 -9.17 3.50
CA GLY A 359 2.73 -8.03 3.44
C GLY A 359 2.26 -6.85 4.31
N ASN A 360 0.96 -6.57 4.35
CA ASN A 360 0.39 -5.48 5.15
C ASN A 360 0.42 -5.73 6.67
N PHE A 361 0.66 -6.96 7.14
CA PHE A 361 0.95 -7.19 8.56
C PHE A 361 2.17 -6.38 9.04
N ALA A 362 3.08 -6.03 8.16
CA ALA A 362 4.18 -5.11 8.47
C ALA A 362 3.67 -3.73 8.96
N GLY A 363 2.52 -3.27 8.48
CA GLY A 363 1.87 -2.04 8.96
C GLY A 363 1.34 -2.14 10.40
N ILE A 364 1.12 -3.35 10.89
CA ILE A 364 0.79 -3.60 12.30
C ILE A 364 2.08 -3.64 13.12
N VAL A 365 3.07 -4.41 12.67
CA VAL A 365 4.27 -4.74 13.46
C VAL A 365 5.26 -3.58 13.53
N ALA A 366 5.54 -2.91 12.39
CA ALA A 366 6.59 -1.90 12.32
C ALA A 366 6.36 -0.69 13.26
N PRO A 367 5.16 -0.07 13.31
CA PRO A 367 4.95 1.05 14.21
C PRO A 367 5.04 0.66 15.69
N VAL A 368 4.48 -0.50 16.07
CA VAL A 368 4.46 -0.97 17.46
C VAL A 368 5.85 -1.34 17.94
N VAL A 369 6.58 -2.16 17.17
CA VAL A 369 7.94 -2.59 17.54
C VAL A 369 8.87 -1.39 17.67
N THR A 370 8.79 -0.44 16.72
CA THR A 370 9.62 0.77 16.80
C THR A 370 9.26 1.61 18.01
N GLY A 371 7.96 1.78 18.32
CA GLY A 371 7.52 2.50 19.53
C GLY A 371 8.04 1.89 20.82
N ILE A 372 7.95 0.57 20.98
CA ILE A 372 8.50 -0.17 22.14
C ILE A 372 10.02 0.00 22.24
N VAL A 373 10.72 -0.09 21.12
CA VAL A 373 12.20 0.08 21.10
C VAL A 373 12.56 1.50 21.55
N VAL A 374 11.89 2.52 21.02
CA VAL A 374 12.16 3.93 21.38
C VAL A 374 11.85 4.19 22.86
N ASP A 375 10.74 3.65 23.39
CA ASP A 375 10.40 3.81 24.81
C ASP A 375 11.44 3.16 25.73
N ARG A 376 12.01 2.02 25.33
CA ARG A 376 13.02 1.29 26.14
C ARG A 376 14.43 1.83 26.03
N THR A 377 14.80 2.35 24.85
CA THR A 377 16.19 2.73 24.56
C THR A 377 16.40 4.25 24.49
N GLY A 378 15.33 5.02 24.39
CA GLY A 378 15.37 6.47 24.14
C GLY A 378 15.82 6.84 22.71
N ALA A 379 16.03 5.85 21.81
CA ALA A 379 16.63 6.07 20.50
C ALA A 379 15.93 5.28 19.38
N PHE A 380 15.89 5.86 18.18
CA PHE A 380 15.35 5.22 16.97
C PHE A 380 16.34 4.20 16.34
N SER A 381 17.61 4.20 16.73
CA SER A 381 18.65 3.35 16.15
C SER A 381 18.29 1.86 16.14
N GLY A 382 17.72 1.35 17.23
CA GLY A 382 17.26 -0.03 17.32
C GLY A 382 16.14 -0.34 16.31
N GLY A 383 15.18 0.56 16.11
CA GLY A 383 14.12 0.42 15.11
C GLY A 383 14.65 0.36 13.67
N PHE A 384 15.61 1.21 13.34
CA PHE A 384 16.28 1.19 12.04
C PHE A 384 17.09 -0.08 11.81
N LEU A 385 17.80 -0.58 12.83
CA LEU A 385 18.58 -1.83 12.74
C LEU A 385 17.67 -3.06 12.55
N ILE A 386 16.53 -3.12 13.24
CA ILE A 386 15.54 -4.18 13.03
C ILE A 386 15.03 -4.16 11.59
N ALA A 387 14.68 -2.98 11.06
CA ALA A 387 14.23 -2.85 9.68
C ALA A 387 15.33 -3.23 8.67
N ALA A 388 16.58 -2.87 8.94
CA ALA A 388 17.74 -3.28 8.12
C ALA A 388 17.92 -4.81 8.12
N ALA A 389 17.81 -5.46 9.27
CA ALA A 389 17.88 -6.92 9.38
C ALA A 389 16.73 -7.60 8.60
N LEU A 390 15.50 -7.08 8.70
CA LEU A 390 14.36 -7.57 7.92
C LEU A 390 14.58 -7.36 6.42
N ALA A 391 15.09 -6.21 5.99
CA ALA A 391 15.41 -5.96 4.58
C ALA A 391 16.45 -6.97 4.04
N LEU A 392 17.46 -7.35 4.83
CA LEU A 392 18.40 -8.43 4.49
C LEU A 392 17.69 -9.79 4.36
N ILE A 393 16.77 -10.12 5.27
CA ILE A 393 15.95 -11.34 5.16
C ILE A 393 15.13 -11.29 3.87
N GLY A 394 14.54 -10.15 3.52
CA GLY A 394 13.82 -9.95 2.25
C GLY A 394 14.70 -10.17 1.02
N MET A 395 15.96 -9.71 1.05
CA MET A 395 16.95 -10.00 -0.01
C MET A 395 17.21 -11.49 -0.17
N VAL A 396 17.39 -12.22 0.92
CA VAL A 396 17.57 -13.68 0.92
C VAL A 396 16.30 -14.36 0.36
N ALA A 397 15.13 -13.91 0.77
CA ALA A 397 13.86 -14.46 0.27
C ALA A 397 13.76 -14.36 -1.25
N TYR A 398 13.98 -13.17 -1.82
CA TYR A 398 13.93 -12.98 -3.27
C TYR A 398 15.15 -13.55 -4.01
N GLY A 399 16.33 -13.48 -3.42
CA GLY A 399 17.56 -13.96 -4.03
C GLY A 399 17.61 -15.48 -4.15
N LEU A 400 17.29 -16.17 -3.06
CA LEU A 400 17.50 -17.61 -2.91
C LEU A 400 16.18 -18.43 -2.85
N ILE A 401 15.19 -17.99 -2.03
CA ILE A 401 14.03 -18.84 -1.73
C ILE A 401 13.00 -18.83 -2.85
N VAL A 402 12.72 -17.67 -3.47
CA VAL A 402 11.76 -17.57 -4.60
C VAL A 402 12.18 -18.44 -5.80
N GLY A 403 13.46 -18.73 -5.94
CA GLY A 403 13.94 -19.49 -7.11
C GLY A 403 13.92 -18.62 -8.38
N ARG A 404 13.67 -19.21 -9.54
CA ARG A 404 13.55 -18.47 -10.81
C ARG A 404 12.21 -17.76 -10.90
N ILE A 405 12.23 -16.52 -11.36
CA ILE A 405 11.01 -15.72 -11.59
C ILE A 405 10.56 -15.98 -13.02
N GLU A 406 9.72 -17.01 -13.16
CA GLU A 406 9.14 -17.49 -14.42
C GLU A 406 7.66 -17.81 -14.16
N PRO A 407 6.79 -17.77 -15.18
CA PRO A 407 5.39 -18.18 -15.02
C PRO A 407 5.26 -19.60 -14.50
N ILE A 408 4.49 -19.81 -13.45
CA ILE A 408 4.23 -21.13 -12.89
C ILE A 408 3.30 -21.89 -13.83
N ASP A 409 3.71 -23.12 -14.22
CA ASP A 409 2.84 -24.04 -14.95
C ASP A 409 1.83 -24.68 -13.98
N TRP A 410 0.61 -24.15 -14.00
CA TRP A 410 -0.47 -24.60 -13.14
C TRP A 410 -1.06 -25.95 -13.58
N ARG A 411 -0.93 -26.35 -14.86
CA ARG A 411 -1.44 -27.62 -15.40
C ARG A 411 -0.56 -28.79 -14.98
N ALA A 412 0.75 -28.66 -15.10
CA ALA A 412 1.70 -29.66 -14.62
C ALA A 412 1.57 -29.91 -13.11
N SER A 413 1.22 -28.86 -12.37
CA SER A 413 1.03 -28.91 -10.90
C SER A 413 -0.25 -29.62 -10.46
N ALA A 414 -1.28 -29.66 -11.32
CA ALA A 414 -2.52 -30.40 -11.06
C ALA A 414 -2.36 -31.91 -11.31
N ALA A 415 -1.41 -32.30 -12.18
CA ALA A 415 -1.15 -33.67 -12.58
C ALA A 415 -0.19 -34.44 -11.66
N SER A 416 0.46 -33.78 -10.68
CA SER A 416 1.36 -34.46 -9.73
C SER A 416 0.56 -35.04 -8.55
N PRO A 417 0.27 -36.36 -8.50
CA PRO A 417 -0.43 -36.94 -7.37
C PRO A 417 0.50 -36.92 -6.15
N LEU A 418 -0.02 -36.38 -5.04
CA LEU A 418 0.57 -36.55 -3.73
C LEU A 418 0.25 -37.97 -3.26
N LEU A 419 1.18 -38.86 -3.42
CA LEU A 419 1.49 -40.09 -2.71
C LEU A 419 2.06 -41.11 -3.72
N PRO A 420 3.18 -41.77 -3.45
CA PRO A 420 3.51 -42.99 -4.17
C PRO A 420 2.35 -43.96 -3.92
N ALA A 421 1.84 -44.55 -5.00
CA ALA A 421 0.90 -45.66 -4.89
C ALA A 421 1.51 -46.69 -3.95
N LEU A 422 0.77 -47.04 -2.88
CA LEU A 422 1.13 -48.23 -2.07
C LEU A 422 1.25 -49.42 -3.02
N PRO A 423 2.29 -50.26 -2.92
CA PRO A 423 2.41 -51.43 -3.73
C PRO A 423 1.18 -52.35 -3.48
N PRO A 424 0.67 -53.02 -4.51
CA PRO A 424 -0.44 -53.91 -4.33
C PRO A 424 -0.03 -54.99 -3.30
N GLN A 425 -0.82 -55.08 -2.23
CA GLN A 425 -0.70 -56.17 -1.26
C GLN A 425 -1.13 -57.43 -1.99
N GLY A 426 -0.17 -58.31 -2.33
CA GLY A 426 -0.40 -59.65 -2.79
C GLY A 426 -0.77 -60.57 -1.65
#